data_893cca263000fb86d60a21b7dd7666fd
#
_entry.id   893cca263000fb86d60a21b7dd7666fd
#
_cell.length_a   1.000
_cell.length_b   1.000
_cell.length_c   1.000
_cell.angle_alpha   90.00
_cell.angle_beta   90.00
_cell.angle_gamma   90.00
#
_symmetry.space_group_name_H-M   'P 1'
#
loop_
_entity.id
_entity.type
_entity.pdbx_description
1 polymer ?
#
loop_
_entity_poly.entity_id
_entity_poly.type
_entity_poly.pdbx_seq_one_letter_code
_entity_poly.pdbx_strand_id
1 'polypeptide(L)'
;MTTTERGSPDSHRGAGRFFAEPVRDYVLQSLGRPISVLQAGCLAPLRELALGELAEGGFDVSVTAVDADQPLARSVLRDTRTAYDDVITGDLRTVPIPQRAFDVVYCALLLERVQHVELVLDRLTSALKPGGLLLVRTGDRYSATALLDRILPSIIRKAVWSRFRPGIPGPFTPVYEKAVCDAGIASYALVRGLVIVARASDLTRPARPPALSSSVRITCAAISRLSGGRFDDSHDELLYVIRKPLDRFARIV
;
A
#
# COMPACT_ATOMS: atom_id res chain seq x y z
N MET A 1 -15.34 3.19 19.50
CA MET A 1 -14.62 2.06 20.10
C MET A 1 -13.81 1.42 18.99
N THR A 2 -12.52 1.69 18.94
CA THR A 2 -11.63 1.30 17.82
C THR A 2 -11.04 -0.06 18.17
N THR A 3 -11.48 -1.11 17.50
CA THR A 3 -10.95 -2.47 17.71
C THR A 3 -9.58 -2.57 17.01
N THR A 4 -8.53 -2.58 17.80
CA THR A 4 -7.17 -2.87 17.33
C THR A 4 -7.01 -4.39 17.33
N GLU A 5 -7.27 -5.04 16.22
CA GLU A 5 -6.94 -6.46 16.04
C GLU A 5 -5.42 -6.63 15.86
N ARG A 6 -4.80 -7.31 16.80
CA ARG A 6 -3.41 -7.77 16.70
C ARG A 6 -3.36 -8.95 15.74
N GLY A 7 -2.70 -8.75 14.59
CA GLY A 7 -2.59 -9.72 13.50
C GLY A 7 -1.96 -11.06 13.87
N SER A 8 -2.54 -12.10 13.31
CA SER A 8 -2.15 -13.52 13.36
C SER A 8 -1.22 -13.91 12.18
N PRO A 9 -0.58 -15.07 12.18
CA PRO A 9 0.73 -15.38 11.60
C PRO A 9 0.78 -15.80 10.12
N ASP A 10 0.23 -14.99 9.18
CA ASP A 10 0.40 -15.23 7.73
C ASP A 10 0.43 -13.89 7.00
N SER A 11 1.58 -13.25 6.89
CA SER A 11 1.70 -11.85 6.46
C SER A 11 1.19 -11.55 5.03
N HIS A 12 1.27 -12.48 4.09
CA HIS A 12 0.63 -12.32 2.78
C HIS A 12 -0.87 -12.62 2.81
N ARG A 13 -1.34 -13.43 3.76
CA ARG A 13 -2.76 -13.66 4.01
C ARG A 13 -3.37 -12.52 4.83
N GLY A 14 -2.57 -11.81 5.65
CA GLY A 14 -3.02 -10.69 6.47
C GLY A 14 -3.49 -9.50 5.63
N ALA A 15 -2.61 -8.96 4.80
CA ALA A 15 -2.93 -7.81 3.94
C ALA A 15 -4.04 -8.13 2.91
N GLY A 16 -3.97 -9.31 2.28
CA GLY A 16 -4.99 -9.74 1.33
C GLY A 16 -6.38 -9.83 1.99
N ARG A 17 -6.50 -10.47 3.15
CA ARG A 17 -7.76 -10.56 3.88
C ARG A 17 -8.26 -9.19 4.34
N PHE A 18 -7.35 -8.32 4.77
CA PHE A 18 -7.68 -6.99 5.25
C PHE A 18 -8.29 -6.09 4.15
N PHE A 19 -7.83 -6.20 2.91
CA PHE A 19 -8.33 -5.39 1.80
C PHE A 19 -9.49 -6.06 1.04
N ALA A 20 -9.50 -7.38 0.94
CA ALA A 20 -10.51 -8.10 0.15
C ALA A 20 -11.93 -7.89 0.68
N GLU A 21 -12.12 -7.89 2.00
CA GLU A 21 -13.44 -7.71 2.61
C GLU A 21 -14.06 -6.33 2.31
N PRO A 22 -13.38 -5.18 2.59
CA PRO A 22 -13.91 -3.87 2.25
C PRO A 22 -14.14 -3.65 0.74
N VAL A 23 -13.28 -4.24 -0.12
CA VAL A 23 -13.47 -4.17 -1.58
C VAL A 23 -14.70 -4.96 -1.99
N ARG A 24 -14.87 -6.17 -1.49
CA ARG A 24 -16.04 -7.00 -1.75
C ARG A 24 -17.32 -6.29 -1.33
N ASP A 25 -17.37 -5.73 -0.12
CA ASP A 25 -18.54 -5.00 0.38
C ASP A 25 -18.86 -3.80 -0.50
N TYR A 26 -17.84 -3.06 -0.94
CA TYR A 26 -18.01 -1.94 -1.86
C TYR A 26 -18.60 -2.40 -3.20
N VAL A 27 -18.08 -3.48 -3.78
CA VAL A 27 -18.55 -4.03 -5.05
C VAL A 27 -19.98 -4.53 -4.95
N LEU A 28 -20.34 -5.24 -3.89
CA LEU A 28 -21.71 -5.68 -3.64
C LEU A 28 -22.70 -4.51 -3.54
N GLN A 29 -22.28 -3.39 -2.92
CA GLN A 29 -23.08 -2.16 -2.84
C GLN A 29 -23.20 -1.43 -4.18
N SER A 30 -22.36 -1.74 -5.17
CA SER A 30 -22.39 -1.09 -6.48
C SER A 30 -23.55 -1.53 -7.38
N LEU A 31 -24.33 -2.53 -6.98
CA LEU A 31 -25.51 -3.03 -7.70
C LEU A 31 -25.21 -3.42 -9.17
N GLY A 32 -24.09 -4.09 -9.40
CA GLY A 32 -23.70 -4.58 -10.74
C GLY A 32 -23.11 -3.51 -11.68
N ARG A 33 -22.84 -2.30 -11.20
CA ARG A 33 -22.11 -1.32 -12.01
C ARG A 33 -20.67 -1.81 -12.25
N PRO A 34 -20.07 -1.50 -13.42
CA PRO A 34 -18.65 -1.72 -13.64
C PRO A 34 -17.79 -1.04 -12.58
N ILE A 35 -16.78 -1.72 -12.10
CA ILE A 35 -15.85 -1.26 -11.07
C ILE A 35 -14.50 -0.94 -11.70
N SER A 36 -14.05 0.29 -11.54
CA SER A 36 -12.74 0.73 -12.02
C SER A 36 -11.75 0.80 -10.85
N VAL A 37 -10.65 0.08 -10.98
CA VAL A 37 -9.59 0.00 -9.98
C VAL A 37 -8.32 0.66 -10.51
N LEU A 38 -7.70 1.53 -9.73
CA LEU A 38 -6.36 2.05 -9.99
C LEU A 38 -5.37 1.38 -9.03
N GLN A 39 -4.40 0.66 -9.54
CA GLN A 39 -3.25 0.23 -8.75
C GLN A 39 -2.11 1.23 -8.90
N ALA A 40 -1.77 1.90 -7.79
CA ALA A 40 -0.61 2.78 -7.69
C ALA A 40 0.54 2.06 -6.96
N GLY A 41 1.64 1.84 -7.68
CA GLY A 41 2.74 1.00 -7.21
C GLY A 41 2.52 -0.47 -7.55
N CYS A 42 3.13 -0.92 -8.65
CA CYS A 42 2.88 -2.24 -9.22
C CYS A 42 3.76 -3.36 -8.62
N LEU A 43 4.48 -3.10 -7.54
CA LEU A 43 5.31 -4.09 -6.87
C LEU A 43 4.51 -5.07 -6.00
N ALA A 44 3.34 -4.67 -5.51
CA ALA A 44 2.44 -5.54 -4.77
C ALA A 44 1.50 -6.29 -5.72
N PRO A 45 1.19 -7.56 -5.44
CA PRO A 45 0.32 -8.34 -6.31
C PRO A 45 -1.16 -7.94 -6.15
N LEU A 46 -1.89 -7.83 -7.27
CA LEU A 46 -3.33 -7.54 -7.29
C LEU A 46 -4.20 -8.59 -6.59
N ARG A 47 -3.70 -9.83 -6.45
CA ARG A 47 -4.42 -10.90 -5.74
C ARG A 47 -4.80 -10.54 -4.30
N GLU A 48 -4.14 -9.54 -3.71
CA GLU A 48 -4.48 -9.04 -2.38
C GLU A 48 -5.87 -8.38 -2.32
N LEU A 49 -6.42 -7.98 -3.46
CA LEU A 49 -7.76 -7.39 -3.54
C LEU A 49 -8.85 -8.41 -3.88
N ALA A 50 -8.50 -9.69 -4.10
CA ALA A 50 -9.42 -10.75 -4.51
C ALA A 50 -10.26 -10.42 -5.76
N LEU A 51 -9.74 -9.58 -6.68
CA LEU A 51 -10.48 -9.11 -7.86
C LEU A 51 -10.86 -10.27 -8.80
N GLY A 52 -10.04 -11.32 -8.86
CA GLY A 52 -10.35 -12.53 -9.64
C GLY A 52 -11.63 -13.21 -9.17
N GLU A 53 -11.83 -13.34 -7.86
CA GLU A 53 -13.04 -13.92 -7.28
C GLU A 53 -14.28 -13.07 -7.59
N LEU A 54 -14.14 -11.74 -7.64
CA LEU A 54 -15.21 -10.82 -8.02
C LEU A 54 -15.57 -10.97 -9.51
N ALA A 55 -14.57 -11.08 -10.39
CA ALA A 55 -14.78 -11.29 -11.81
C ALA A 55 -15.45 -12.65 -12.08
N GLU A 56 -15.04 -13.73 -11.41
CA GLU A 56 -15.69 -15.03 -11.46
C GLU A 56 -17.14 -14.96 -10.94
N GLY A 57 -17.41 -14.07 -9.98
CA GLY A 57 -18.76 -13.76 -9.49
C GLY A 57 -19.63 -12.94 -10.45
N GLY A 58 -19.13 -12.63 -11.66
CA GLY A 58 -19.87 -11.91 -12.70
C GLY A 58 -19.80 -10.38 -12.60
N PHE A 59 -18.92 -9.82 -11.77
CA PHE A 59 -18.69 -8.39 -11.72
C PHE A 59 -17.72 -7.95 -12.83
N ASP A 60 -18.06 -6.87 -13.52
CA ASP A 60 -17.19 -6.24 -14.51
C ASP A 60 -16.16 -5.36 -13.77
N VAL A 61 -14.89 -5.78 -13.81
CA VAL A 61 -13.79 -5.10 -13.09
C VAL A 61 -12.70 -4.73 -14.07
N SER A 62 -12.43 -3.44 -14.22
CA SER A 62 -11.30 -2.91 -14.99
C SER A 62 -10.18 -2.42 -14.08
N VAL A 63 -8.93 -2.72 -14.46
CA VAL A 63 -7.74 -2.40 -13.66
C VAL A 63 -6.76 -1.56 -14.46
N THR A 64 -6.51 -0.34 -14.01
CA THR A 64 -5.44 0.52 -14.52
C THR A 64 -4.26 0.50 -13.56
N ALA A 65 -3.05 0.32 -14.10
CA ALA A 65 -1.82 0.41 -13.33
C ALA A 65 -1.19 1.81 -13.47
N VAL A 66 -0.67 2.37 -12.38
CA VAL A 66 0.19 3.57 -12.43
C VAL A 66 1.43 3.36 -11.58
N ASP A 67 2.62 3.63 -12.14
CA ASP A 67 3.87 3.59 -11.39
C ASP A 67 4.88 4.61 -11.92
N ALA A 68 5.88 4.91 -11.07
CA ALA A 68 6.99 5.76 -11.45
C ALA A 68 7.78 5.13 -12.61
N ASP A 69 8.24 5.96 -13.56
CA ASP A 69 9.05 5.51 -14.69
C ASP A 69 10.47 5.12 -14.26
N GLN A 70 10.58 4.01 -13.55
CA GLN A 70 11.81 3.43 -13.04
C GLN A 70 12.08 2.07 -13.68
N PRO A 71 13.37 1.66 -13.86
CA PRO A 71 13.69 0.39 -14.53
C PRO A 71 13.02 -0.83 -13.89
N LEU A 72 12.95 -0.87 -12.56
CA LEU A 72 12.30 -1.96 -11.83
C LEU A 72 10.79 -2.00 -12.06
N ALA A 73 10.12 -0.85 -11.98
CA ALA A 73 8.68 -0.75 -12.23
C ALA A 73 8.35 -1.15 -13.68
N ARG A 74 9.14 -0.67 -14.65
CA ARG A 74 8.99 -1.07 -16.06
C ARG A 74 9.16 -2.57 -16.30
N SER A 75 10.10 -3.23 -15.60
CA SER A 75 10.27 -4.68 -15.68
C SER A 75 9.03 -5.40 -15.15
N VAL A 76 8.57 -5.04 -13.96
CA VAL A 76 7.38 -5.65 -13.34
C VAL A 76 6.15 -5.44 -14.21
N LEU A 77 5.90 -4.24 -14.67
CA LEU A 77 4.75 -3.93 -15.55
C LEU A 77 4.78 -4.69 -16.87
N ARG A 78 5.98 -4.94 -17.42
CA ARG A 78 6.13 -5.78 -18.62
C ARG A 78 5.72 -7.23 -18.33
N ASP A 79 6.19 -7.78 -17.20
CA ASP A 79 5.95 -9.17 -16.82
C ASP A 79 4.48 -9.41 -16.41
N THR A 80 3.82 -8.37 -15.90
CA THR A 80 2.42 -8.43 -15.42
C THR A 80 1.42 -7.69 -16.32
N ARG A 81 1.82 -7.31 -17.54
CA ARG A 81 1.00 -6.47 -18.46
C ARG A 81 -0.41 -7.02 -18.70
N THR A 82 -0.55 -8.34 -18.75
CA THR A 82 -1.83 -9.01 -18.97
C THR A 82 -2.81 -8.92 -17.79
N ALA A 83 -2.34 -8.48 -16.63
CA ALA A 83 -3.19 -8.28 -15.46
C ALA A 83 -3.86 -6.89 -15.44
N TYR A 84 -3.57 -6.03 -16.42
CA TYR A 84 -4.07 -4.65 -16.48
C TYR A 84 -4.71 -4.35 -17.81
N ASP A 85 -5.83 -3.65 -17.78
CA ASP A 85 -6.49 -3.12 -18.98
C ASP A 85 -5.71 -1.93 -19.54
N ASP A 86 -5.20 -1.06 -18.65
CA ASP A 86 -4.39 0.09 -19.03
C ASP A 86 -3.18 0.27 -18.09
N VAL A 87 -2.11 0.91 -18.60
CA VAL A 87 -0.87 1.16 -17.86
C VAL A 87 -0.37 2.58 -18.10
N ILE A 88 -0.24 3.32 -17.04
CA ILE A 88 0.28 4.69 -17.01
C ILE A 88 1.64 4.68 -16.31
N THR A 89 2.68 5.18 -16.97
CA THR A 89 4.03 5.33 -16.39
C THR A 89 4.51 6.76 -16.47
N GLY A 90 5.15 7.24 -15.42
CA GLY A 90 5.70 8.60 -15.40
C GLY A 90 5.95 9.11 -13.99
N ASP A 91 6.24 10.41 -13.91
CA ASP A 91 6.35 11.07 -12.61
C ASP A 91 4.97 11.17 -11.96
N LEU A 92 4.78 10.45 -10.87
CA LEU A 92 3.50 10.40 -10.14
C LEU A 92 2.99 11.75 -9.65
N ARG A 93 3.86 12.77 -9.60
CA ARG A 93 3.50 14.14 -9.26
C ARG A 93 2.82 14.88 -10.42
N THR A 94 3.05 14.45 -11.66
CA THR A 94 2.62 15.17 -12.87
C THR A 94 1.89 14.30 -13.88
N VAL A 95 2.11 12.98 -13.87
CA VAL A 95 1.48 12.05 -14.85
C VAL A 95 -0.04 12.21 -14.86
N PRO A 96 -0.69 12.25 -16.03
CA PRO A 96 -2.14 12.45 -16.12
C PRO A 96 -2.88 11.21 -15.58
N ILE A 97 -3.46 11.34 -14.39
CA ILE A 97 -4.38 10.35 -13.82
C ILE A 97 -5.79 10.94 -13.92
N PRO A 98 -6.76 10.25 -14.56
CA PRO A 98 -8.13 10.74 -14.68
C PRO A 98 -8.75 11.01 -13.30
N GLN A 99 -9.34 12.20 -13.12
CA GLN A 99 -9.99 12.55 -11.86
C GLN A 99 -11.37 11.90 -11.76
N ARG A 100 -11.76 11.48 -10.54
CA ARG A 100 -13.07 10.88 -10.23
C ARG A 100 -13.42 9.69 -11.15
N ALA A 101 -12.41 8.96 -11.60
CA ALA A 101 -12.58 7.86 -12.55
C ALA A 101 -12.64 6.48 -11.87
N PHE A 102 -12.04 6.33 -10.68
CA PHE A 102 -11.84 5.03 -10.06
C PHE A 102 -12.72 4.85 -8.82
N ASP A 103 -13.28 3.67 -8.68
CA ASP A 103 -14.04 3.23 -7.51
C ASP A 103 -13.12 2.84 -6.36
N VAL A 104 -12.01 2.20 -6.68
CA VAL A 104 -10.98 1.78 -5.72
C VAL A 104 -9.61 2.23 -6.22
N VAL A 105 -8.81 2.82 -5.34
CA VAL A 105 -7.39 3.09 -5.56
C VAL A 105 -6.58 2.27 -4.57
N TYR A 106 -5.73 1.38 -5.08
CA TYR A 106 -4.83 0.57 -4.29
C TYR A 106 -3.40 1.12 -4.39
N CYS A 107 -2.96 1.79 -3.34
CA CYS A 107 -1.61 2.32 -3.21
C CYS A 107 -0.76 1.37 -2.38
N ALA A 108 0.09 0.58 -3.03
CA ALA A 108 0.82 -0.48 -2.37
C ALA A 108 2.33 -0.41 -2.63
N LEU A 109 3.12 -0.39 -1.55
CA LEU A 109 4.58 -0.36 -1.57
C LEU A 109 5.14 0.77 -2.46
N LEU A 110 4.45 1.91 -2.45
CA LEU A 110 4.75 3.09 -3.25
C LEU A 110 5.26 4.25 -2.41
N LEU A 111 4.59 4.55 -1.29
CA LEU A 111 4.82 5.78 -0.52
C LEU A 111 6.23 5.83 0.10
N GLU A 112 6.79 4.68 0.44
CA GLU A 112 8.14 4.57 0.99
C GLU A 112 9.27 4.84 -0.02
N ARG A 113 8.95 4.96 -1.32
CA ARG A 113 9.93 5.13 -2.41
C ARG A 113 9.73 6.38 -3.27
N VAL A 114 8.71 7.17 -2.98
CA VAL A 114 8.41 8.42 -3.70
C VAL A 114 8.72 9.66 -2.86
N GLN A 115 8.99 10.76 -3.53
CA GLN A 115 9.10 12.08 -2.93
C GLN A 115 7.76 12.82 -3.05
N HIS A 116 7.52 13.78 -2.14
CA HIS A 116 6.29 14.56 -2.08
C HIS A 116 5.04 13.67 -1.92
N VAL A 117 5.09 12.78 -0.92
CA VAL A 117 4.07 11.77 -0.64
C VAL A 117 2.66 12.36 -0.54
N GLU A 118 2.51 13.52 0.12
CA GLU A 118 1.20 14.17 0.24
C GLU A 118 0.65 14.58 -1.12
N LEU A 119 1.48 15.10 -2.02
CA LEU A 119 1.07 15.44 -3.39
C LEU A 119 0.64 14.19 -4.17
N VAL A 120 1.38 13.09 -4.05
CA VAL A 120 1.01 11.82 -4.67
C VAL A 120 -0.33 11.32 -4.13
N LEU A 121 -0.51 11.34 -2.81
CA LEU A 121 -1.79 10.97 -2.18
C LEU A 121 -2.94 11.89 -2.61
N ASP A 122 -2.72 13.21 -2.76
CA ASP A 122 -3.73 14.15 -3.26
C ASP A 122 -4.19 13.78 -4.68
N ARG A 123 -3.26 13.39 -5.54
CA ARG A 123 -3.58 12.95 -6.91
C ARG A 123 -4.36 11.64 -6.92
N LEU A 124 -3.92 10.66 -6.11
CA LEU A 124 -4.64 9.39 -5.97
C LEU A 124 -6.05 9.58 -5.39
N THR A 125 -6.19 10.45 -4.39
CA THR A 125 -7.49 10.78 -3.81
C THR A 125 -8.38 11.55 -4.79
N SER A 126 -7.79 12.42 -5.64
CA SER A 126 -8.52 13.13 -6.70
C SER A 126 -9.03 12.18 -7.78
N ALA A 127 -8.30 11.10 -8.06
CA ALA A 127 -8.69 10.07 -9.00
C ALA A 127 -9.88 9.22 -8.52
N LEU A 128 -10.12 9.16 -7.21
CA LEU A 128 -11.28 8.46 -6.63
C LEU A 128 -12.60 9.17 -6.91
N LYS A 129 -13.61 8.38 -7.25
CA LYS A 129 -15.01 8.79 -7.23
C LYS A 129 -15.45 9.16 -5.80
N PRO A 130 -16.43 10.04 -5.61
CA PRO A 130 -17.10 10.24 -4.32
C PRO A 130 -17.62 8.90 -3.77
N GLY A 131 -17.35 8.61 -2.50
CA GLY A 131 -17.67 7.33 -1.87
C GLY A 131 -16.67 6.21 -2.11
N GLY A 132 -15.69 6.39 -3.01
CA GLY A 132 -14.67 5.39 -3.35
C GLY A 132 -13.68 5.10 -2.23
N LEU A 133 -12.92 4.02 -2.37
CA LEU A 133 -11.97 3.51 -1.39
C LEU A 133 -10.52 3.77 -1.82
N LEU A 134 -9.73 4.38 -0.93
CA LEU A 134 -8.27 4.40 -0.99
C LEU A 134 -7.73 3.34 -0.03
N LEU A 135 -7.09 2.34 -0.59
CA LEU A 135 -6.41 1.27 0.14
C LEU A 135 -4.92 1.58 0.15
N VAL A 136 -4.32 1.70 1.31
CA VAL A 136 -2.89 2.01 1.44
C VAL A 136 -2.18 0.87 2.13
N ARG A 137 -1.12 0.35 1.49
CA ARG A 137 -0.14 -0.55 2.08
C ARG A 137 1.23 0.07 1.92
N THR A 138 1.90 0.39 3.01
CA THR A 138 3.20 1.06 2.99
C THR A 138 4.06 0.63 4.17
N GLY A 139 5.37 0.73 4.03
CA GLY A 139 6.28 0.58 5.16
C GLY A 139 6.12 1.71 6.16
N ASP A 140 6.24 1.42 7.47
CA ASP A 140 6.30 2.47 8.48
C ASP A 140 7.71 3.05 8.57
N ARG A 141 7.82 4.37 8.42
CA ARG A 141 9.09 5.12 8.58
C ARG A 141 9.77 4.85 9.93
N TYR A 142 9.00 4.65 10.97
CA TYR A 142 9.48 4.45 12.34
C TYR A 142 9.63 2.97 12.71
N SER A 143 9.50 2.04 11.77
CA SER A 143 9.86 0.66 12.00
C SER A 143 11.38 0.47 12.00
N ALA A 144 11.87 -0.50 12.78
CA ALA A 144 13.29 -0.87 12.81
C ALA A 144 13.75 -1.39 11.43
N THR A 145 12.88 -2.05 10.69
CA THR A 145 13.15 -2.52 9.33
C THR A 145 13.32 -1.36 8.34
N ALA A 146 12.51 -0.30 8.42
CA ALA A 146 12.65 0.89 7.59
C ALA A 146 13.94 1.65 7.90
N LEU A 147 14.38 1.67 9.15
CA LEU A 147 15.68 2.22 9.50
C LEU A 147 16.82 1.42 8.85
N LEU A 148 16.79 0.09 8.97
CA LEU A 148 17.77 -0.78 8.32
C LEU A 148 17.78 -0.60 6.80
N ASP A 149 16.62 -0.50 6.16
CA ASP A 149 16.53 -0.30 4.71
C ASP A 149 17.18 1.02 4.27
N ARG A 150 17.11 2.08 5.09
CA ARG A 150 17.75 3.39 4.82
C ARG A 150 19.26 3.41 5.04
N ILE A 151 19.78 2.67 6.04
CA ILE A 151 21.19 2.73 6.41
C ILE A 151 22.04 1.65 5.76
N LEU A 152 21.43 0.51 5.33
CA LEU A 152 22.17 -0.58 4.73
C LEU A 152 22.69 -0.21 3.33
N PRO A 153 23.96 -0.49 3.02
CA PRO A 153 24.49 -0.38 1.67
C PRO A 153 23.66 -1.20 0.67
N SER A 154 23.55 -0.71 -0.56
CA SER A 154 22.70 -1.31 -1.61
C SER A 154 23.02 -2.79 -1.87
N ILE A 155 24.29 -3.20 -1.76
CA ILE A 155 24.72 -4.58 -1.95
C ILE A 155 24.13 -5.51 -0.88
N ILE A 156 24.24 -5.10 0.40
CA ILE A 156 23.70 -5.87 1.53
C ILE A 156 22.17 -5.89 1.45
N ARG A 157 21.56 -4.75 1.16
CA ARG A 157 20.12 -4.63 0.99
C ARG A 157 19.59 -5.55 -0.11
N LYS A 158 20.27 -5.63 -1.25
CA LYS A 158 19.92 -6.54 -2.34
C LYS A 158 19.98 -8.02 -1.93
N ALA A 159 21.01 -8.40 -1.18
CA ALA A 159 21.15 -9.77 -0.68
C ALA A 159 20.07 -10.14 0.35
N VAL A 160 19.62 -9.16 1.14
CA VAL A 160 18.65 -9.35 2.20
C VAL A 160 17.20 -9.26 1.68
N TRP A 161 16.94 -8.43 0.66
CA TRP A 161 15.60 -8.12 0.13
C TRP A 161 14.78 -9.36 -0.23
N SER A 162 15.36 -10.27 -1.04
CA SER A 162 14.68 -11.48 -1.49
C SER A 162 14.25 -12.42 -0.35
N ARG A 163 14.88 -12.28 0.81
CA ARG A 163 14.55 -13.07 2.00
C ARG A 163 13.50 -12.42 2.88
N PHE A 164 13.47 -11.07 2.92
CA PHE A 164 12.49 -10.32 3.71
C PHE A 164 11.17 -10.12 2.99
N ARG A 165 11.23 -9.90 1.68
CA ARG A 165 10.04 -9.65 0.85
C ARG A 165 9.99 -10.64 -0.33
N PRO A 166 9.76 -11.93 -0.05
CA PRO A 166 9.72 -12.94 -1.11
C PRO A 166 8.56 -12.64 -2.06
N GLY A 167 8.85 -12.69 -3.36
CA GLY A 167 7.85 -12.41 -4.40
C GLY A 167 7.56 -10.93 -4.64
N ILE A 168 8.23 -10.02 -3.93
CA ILE A 168 8.17 -8.57 -4.22
C ILE A 168 9.49 -8.18 -4.90
N PRO A 169 9.44 -7.68 -6.13
CA PRO A 169 10.62 -7.20 -6.84
C PRO A 169 11.32 -6.06 -6.09
N GLY A 170 12.65 -6.07 -6.07
CA GLY A 170 13.42 -5.04 -5.37
C GLY A 170 14.93 -5.34 -5.31
N PRO A 171 15.70 -4.60 -4.51
CA PRO A 171 15.30 -3.47 -3.68
C PRO A 171 15.11 -2.18 -4.51
N PHE A 172 14.26 -1.31 -4.05
CA PHE A 172 14.14 0.06 -4.54
C PHE A 172 14.88 1.06 -3.62
N THR A 173 15.07 2.28 -4.09
CA THR A 173 15.69 3.33 -3.27
C THR A 173 14.68 3.81 -2.23
N PRO A 174 14.95 3.63 -0.93
CA PRO A 174 14.04 4.05 0.12
C PRO A 174 14.10 5.57 0.31
N VAL A 175 12.95 6.21 0.41
CA VAL A 175 12.80 7.64 0.68
C VAL A 175 12.23 7.86 2.08
N TYR A 176 11.13 7.22 2.42
CA TYR A 176 10.46 7.30 3.72
C TYR A 176 10.31 8.75 4.22
N GLU A 177 9.52 9.56 3.54
CA GLU A 177 9.18 10.90 4.00
C GLU A 177 8.45 10.89 5.36
N LYS A 178 8.41 12.05 6.04
CA LYS A 178 7.80 12.16 7.39
C LYS A 178 6.33 11.75 7.42
N ALA A 179 5.62 11.93 6.32
CA ALA A 179 4.22 11.54 6.18
C ALA A 179 4.02 10.01 6.11
N VAL A 180 5.07 9.22 5.84
CA VAL A 180 5.00 7.75 5.72
C VAL A 180 5.12 7.10 7.11
N CYS A 181 4.14 7.36 7.94
CA CYS A 181 3.96 6.76 9.27
C CYS A 181 2.49 6.82 9.67
N ASP A 182 2.11 6.11 10.72
CA ASP A 182 0.72 6.04 11.20
C ASP A 182 0.12 7.43 11.43
N ALA A 183 0.81 8.28 12.20
CA ALA A 183 0.36 9.65 12.49
C ALA A 183 0.28 10.53 11.23
N GLY A 184 1.21 10.34 10.27
CA GLY A 184 1.24 11.11 9.02
C GLY A 184 0.07 10.78 8.12
N ILE A 185 -0.23 9.49 7.90
CA ILE A 185 -1.38 9.05 7.10
C ILE A 185 -2.70 9.45 7.76
N ALA A 186 -2.80 9.30 9.09
CA ALA A 186 -3.99 9.72 9.83
C ALA A 186 -4.22 11.24 9.75
N SER A 187 -3.16 12.04 9.90
CA SER A 187 -3.21 13.50 9.74
C SER A 187 -3.61 13.91 8.32
N TYR A 188 -3.02 13.26 7.31
CA TYR A 188 -3.39 13.48 5.91
C TYR A 188 -4.89 13.24 5.68
N ALA A 189 -5.40 12.10 6.14
CA ALA A 189 -6.82 11.76 5.99
C ALA A 189 -7.73 12.80 6.68
N LEU A 190 -7.38 13.20 7.91
CA LEU A 190 -8.14 14.18 8.68
C LEU A 190 -8.19 15.55 7.97
N VAL A 191 -7.03 16.07 7.54
CA VAL A 191 -6.94 17.39 6.89
C VAL A 191 -7.71 17.42 5.56
N ARG A 192 -7.80 16.30 4.85
CA ARG A 192 -8.53 16.19 3.57
C ARG A 192 -9.99 15.76 3.76
N GLY A 193 -10.48 15.65 4.99
CA GLY A 193 -11.86 15.23 5.28
C GLY A 193 -12.16 13.79 4.84
N LEU A 194 -11.13 12.94 4.74
CA LEU A 194 -11.29 11.53 4.42
C LEU A 194 -11.62 10.72 5.67
N VAL A 195 -12.33 9.61 5.51
CA VAL A 195 -12.75 8.76 6.62
C VAL A 195 -11.91 7.50 6.66
N ILE A 196 -11.15 7.28 7.73
CA ILE A 196 -10.46 6.02 7.97
C ILE A 196 -11.49 4.99 8.42
N VAL A 197 -11.74 4.00 7.57
CA VAL A 197 -12.70 2.90 7.81
C VAL A 197 -12.04 1.80 8.65
N ALA A 198 -10.83 1.43 8.27
CA ALA A 198 -10.04 0.44 8.98
C ALA A 198 -8.55 0.77 8.91
N ARG A 199 -7.82 0.38 9.95
CA ARG A 199 -6.35 0.44 9.98
C ARG A 199 -5.81 -0.78 10.70
N ALA A 200 -4.66 -1.26 10.22
CA ALA A 200 -3.91 -2.33 10.86
C ALA A 200 -2.41 -2.09 10.67
N SER A 201 -1.62 -2.70 11.52
CA SER A 201 -0.18 -2.82 11.34
C SER A 201 0.18 -4.30 11.21
N ASP A 202 1.09 -4.62 10.30
CA ASP A 202 1.50 -5.99 10.02
C ASP A 202 3.02 -6.12 10.08
N LEU A 203 3.50 -7.31 10.42
CA LEU A 203 4.92 -7.64 10.39
C LEU A 203 5.18 -8.57 9.21
N THR A 204 5.94 -8.08 8.23
CA THR A 204 6.36 -8.89 7.10
C THR A 204 7.23 -10.06 7.58
N ARG A 205 6.72 -11.28 7.47
CA ARG A 205 7.45 -12.48 7.89
C ARG A 205 8.26 -13.03 6.73
N PRO A 206 9.59 -13.20 6.90
CA PRO A 206 10.40 -13.79 5.87
C PRO A 206 10.01 -15.25 5.62
N ALA A 207 9.89 -15.63 4.34
CA ALA A 207 9.84 -17.04 3.96
C ALA A 207 11.18 -17.71 4.30
N ARG A 208 11.12 -18.91 4.89
CA ARG A 208 12.26 -19.73 5.37
C ARG A 208 13.54 -19.63 4.54
N PRO A 209 14.75 -19.68 5.17
CA PRO A 209 15.13 -20.43 6.37
C PRO A 209 15.40 -19.53 7.61
N PRO A 210 15.32 -20.14 8.83
CA PRO A 210 15.20 -19.39 10.09
C PRO A 210 16.47 -18.61 10.52
N ALA A 211 17.66 -18.97 10.07
CA ALA A 211 18.90 -18.42 10.62
C ALA A 211 19.12 -16.92 10.30
N LEU A 212 18.85 -16.48 9.06
CA LEU A 212 19.05 -15.07 8.68
C LEU A 212 17.89 -14.18 9.16
N SER A 213 16.68 -14.74 9.25
CA SER A 213 15.53 -14.04 9.82
C SER A 213 15.71 -13.78 11.31
N SER A 214 16.38 -14.70 12.01
CA SER A 214 16.67 -14.54 13.45
C SER A 214 17.68 -13.42 13.69
N SER A 215 18.77 -13.32 12.88
CA SER A 215 19.76 -12.25 13.03
C SER A 215 19.18 -10.86 12.78
N VAL A 216 18.33 -10.70 11.78
CA VAL A 216 17.69 -9.40 11.53
C VAL A 216 16.65 -9.07 12.59
N ARG A 217 15.87 -10.03 13.06
CA ARG A 217 14.95 -9.82 14.20
C ARG A 217 15.70 -9.38 15.46
N ILE A 218 16.85 -10.03 15.77
CA ILE A 218 17.70 -9.63 16.88
C ILE A 218 18.22 -8.20 16.67
N THR A 219 18.63 -7.85 15.43
CA THR A 219 19.09 -6.50 15.11
C THR A 219 17.94 -5.48 15.24
N CYS A 220 16.73 -5.77 14.75
CA CYS A 220 15.56 -4.92 14.92
C CYS A 220 15.21 -4.74 16.42
N ALA A 221 15.20 -5.81 17.19
CA ALA A 221 14.96 -5.75 18.62
C ALA A 221 16.05 -4.95 19.37
N ALA A 222 17.31 -5.06 18.95
CA ALA A 222 18.40 -4.24 19.50
C ALA A 222 18.21 -2.76 19.14
N ILE A 223 17.83 -2.45 17.89
CA ILE A 223 17.52 -1.08 17.45
C ILE A 223 16.36 -0.51 18.27
N SER A 224 15.28 -1.25 18.45
CA SER A 224 14.12 -0.82 19.22
C SER A 224 14.53 -0.47 20.66
N ARG A 225 15.27 -1.35 21.33
CA ARG A 225 15.76 -1.12 22.70
C ARG A 225 16.74 0.05 22.80
N LEU A 226 17.73 0.13 21.92
CA LEU A 226 18.75 1.19 21.94
C LEU A 226 18.18 2.56 21.58
N SER A 227 17.12 2.60 20.77
CA SER A 227 16.42 3.83 20.41
C SER A 227 15.39 4.29 21.47
N GLY A 228 15.24 3.57 22.57
CA GLY A 228 14.23 3.85 23.58
C GLY A 228 12.80 3.68 23.04
N GLY A 229 12.59 2.76 22.11
CA GLY A 229 11.28 2.51 21.48
C GLY A 229 10.92 3.50 20.35
N ARG A 230 11.85 4.36 19.93
CA ARG A 230 11.60 5.30 18.81
C ARG A 230 11.43 4.59 17.47
N PHE A 231 12.11 3.45 17.30
CA PHE A 231 11.94 2.57 16.16
C PHE A 231 11.33 1.26 16.65
N ASP A 232 10.11 0.99 16.18
CA ASP A 232 9.37 -0.18 16.60
C ASP A 232 9.80 -1.43 15.83
N ASP A 233 9.88 -2.58 16.49
CA ASP A 233 10.16 -3.88 15.92
C ASP A 233 8.94 -4.82 15.91
N SER A 234 7.79 -4.33 16.37
CA SER A 234 6.53 -5.10 16.42
C SER A 234 5.81 -5.15 15.06
N HIS A 235 6.06 -4.16 14.20
CA HIS A 235 5.48 -4.09 12.85
C HIS A 235 6.44 -3.41 11.88
N ASP A 236 6.24 -3.60 10.59
CA ASP A 236 7.00 -2.96 9.52
C ASP A 236 6.11 -2.34 8.43
N GLU A 237 4.87 -2.78 8.33
CA GLU A 237 3.91 -2.29 7.35
C GLU A 237 2.66 -1.72 8.02
N LEU A 238 2.12 -0.68 7.39
CA LEU A 238 0.86 -0.03 7.74
C LEU A 238 -0.17 -0.32 6.65
N LEU A 239 -1.37 -0.70 7.08
CA LEU A 239 -2.50 -1.00 6.22
C LEU A 239 -3.65 -0.06 6.57
N TYR A 240 -4.21 0.63 5.55
CA TYR A 240 -5.33 1.54 5.72
C TYR A 240 -6.41 1.30 4.68
N VAL A 241 -7.65 1.34 5.12
CA VAL A 241 -8.83 1.51 4.27
C VAL A 241 -9.41 2.88 4.55
N ILE A 242 -9.35 3.77 3.57
CA ILE A 242 -9.80 5.16 3.68
C ILE A 242 -10.91 5.38 2.68
N ARG A 243 -12.01 5.97 3.10
CA ARG A 243 -13.16 6.29 2.24
C ARG A 243 -13.21 7.78 1.92
N LYS A 244 -13.36 8.10 0.65
CA LYS A 244 -13.66 9.47 0.21
C LYS A 244 -15.14 9.76 0.49
N PRO A 245 -15.49 10.86 1.17
CA PRO A 245 -16.87 11.22 1.42
C PRO A 245 -17.69 11.39 0.13
N LEU A 246 -18.99 11.21 0.23
CA LEU A 246 -19.93 11.57 -0.83
C LEU A 246 -20.06 13.09 -0.91
N ASP A 247 -20.06 13.68 -2.09
CA ASP A 247 -20.20 15.14 -2.31
C ASP A 247 -21.59 15.72 -1.87
N ARG A 248 -22.40 14.93 -1.16
CA ARG A 248 -23.77 15.31 -0.78
C ARG A 248 -23.85 16.49 0.19
N PHE A 249 -22.76 16.83 0.89
CA PHE A 249 -22.73 17.95 1.83
C PHE A 249 -22.33 19.30 1.21
N ALA A 250 -21.88 19.33 -0.03
CA ALA A 250 -21.46 20.56 -0.70
C ALA A 250 -22.63 21.41 -1.27
N ARG A 251 -23.90 21.04 -1.00
CA ARG A 251 -25.10 21.76 -1.49
C ARG A 251 -25.95 22.39 -0.40
N ILE A 252 -25.40 22.62 0.77
CA ILE A 252 -26.08 23.43 1.80
C ILE A 252 -25.20 24.66 2.04
N VAL A 253 -25.18 25.56 1.09
CA VAL A 253 -24.91 26.99 1.24
C VAL A 253 -25.82 27.71 0.26
#